data_87408cb854957af3ad9d3119d9c62a5b
#
_entry.id   87408cb854957af3ad9d3119d9c62a5b
#
_cell.length_a   1.000
_cell.length_b   1.000
_cell.length_c   1.000
_cell.angle_alpha   90.00
_cell.angle_beta   90.00
_cell.angle_gamma   90.00
#
_symmetry.space_group_name_H-M   'P 1'
#
loop_
_entity.id
_entity.type
_entity.pdbx_description
1 polymer ?
#
loop_
_entity_poly.entity_id
_entity_poly.type
_entity_poly.pdbx_seq_one_letter_code
_entity_poly.pdbx_strand_id
1 'polypeptide(L)' 'MKNLSAVEQTFQEATAMYENQELSKDEYLNILQGLEVEKAVTLGEEEMRRKQELQSLVENTITVVSAVA' A
#
# COMPACT_ATOMS: atom_id res chain seq x y z
N MET A 1 8.13 9.47 -11.17
CA MET A 1 6.98 9.70 -10.29
C MET A 1 5.90 8.68 -10.58
N LYS A 2 5.30 8.14 -9.51
CA LYS A 2 4.24 7.14 -9.68
C LYS A 2 2.88 7.82 -9.54
N ASN A 3 1.93 7.43 -10.36
CA ASN A 3 0.56 7.89 -10.19
C ASN A 3 -0.13 7.01 -9.14
N LEU A 4 -1.31 7.46 -8.71
CA LEU A 4 -2.05 6.77 -7.66
C LEU A 4 -2.42 5.34 -8.06
N SER A 5 -2.82 5.15 -9.32
CA SER A 5 -3.21 3.82 -9.81
C SER A 5 -2.06 2.82 -9.73
N ALA A 6 -0.84 3.25 -10.05
CA ALA A 6 0.33 2.38 -9.98
C ALA A 6 0.61 1.97 -8.52
N VAL A 7 0.46 2.90 -7.58
CA VAL A 7 0.65 2.60 -6.15
C VAL A 7 -0.42 1.63 -5.66
N GLU A 8 -1.68 1.86 -6.04
CA GLU A 8 -2.77 0.95 -5.67
C GLU A 8 -2.53 -0.46 -6.22
N GLN A 9 -2.08 -0.55 -7.46
CA GLN A 9 -1.82 -1.83 -8.09
C GLN A 9 -0.71 -2.58 -7.35
N THR A 10 0.37 -1.89 -7.00
CA THR A 10 1.47 -2.50 -6.26
C THR A 10 1.00 -3.03 -4.91
N PHE A 11 0.16 -2.26 -4.22
CA PHE A 11 -0.40 -2.68 -2.94
C PHE A 11 -1.25 -3.94 -3.09
N GLN A 12 -2.11 -3.97 -4.11
CA GLN A 12 -2.99 -5.11 -4.34
C GLN A 12 -2.19 -6.37 -4.71
N GLU A 13 -1.18 -6.22 -5.56
CA GLU A 13 -0.33 -7.34 -5.95
C GLU A 13 0.46 -7.89 -4.77
N ALA A 14 1.04 -7.00 -3.98
CA ALA A 14 1.81 -7.43 -2.81
C ALA A 14 0.90 -8.14 -1.79
N THR A 15 -0.32 -7.63 -1.60
CA THR A 15 -1.27 -8.23 -0.67
C THR A 15 -1.67 -9.64 -1.13
N ALA A 16 -1.92 -9.80 -2.43
CA ALA A 16 -2.26 -11.11 -2.99
C ALA A 16 -1.11 -12.10 -2.80
N MET A 17 0.12 -11.66 -3.06
CA MET A 17 1.30 -12.49 -2.89
C MET A 17 1.50 -12.89 -1.43
N TYR A 18 1.26 -11.98 -0.50
CA TYR A 18 1.35 -12.28 0.92
C TYR A 18 0.28 -13.30 1.34
N GLU A 19 -0.95 -13.12 0.86
CA GLU A 19 -2.03 -14.05 1.16
C GLU A 19 -1.77 -15.45 0.60
N ASN A 20 -1.11 -15.52 -0.54
CA ASN A 20 -0.73 -16.79 -1.17
C ASN A 20 0.58 -17.36 -0.62
N GLN A 21 1.14 -16.75 0.42
CA GLN A 21 2.37 -17.17 1.06
C GLN A 21 3.61 -17.09 0.15
N GLU A 22 3.54 -16.23 -0.86
CA GLU A 22 4.66 -15.98 -1.76
C GLU A 22 5.63 -14.94 -1.20
N LEU A 23 5.16 -14.15 -0.23
CA LEU A 23 5.98 -13.17 0.47
C LEU A 23 5.96 -13.47 1.97
N SER A 24 7.10 -13.29 2.62
CA SER A 24 7.14 -13.32 4.07
C SER A 24 6.54 -12.03 4.63
N LYS A 25 6.25 -12.03 5.92
CA LYS A 25 5.77 -10.85 6.62
C LYS A 25 6.72 -9.68 6.45
N ASP A 26 8.01 -9.91 6.63
CA ASP A 26 9.02 -8.85 6.53
C ASP A 26 9.10 -8.29 5.12
N GLU A 27 9.03 -9.16 4.12
CA GLU A 27 9.04 -8.74 2.73
C GLU A 27 7.82 -7.89 2.39
N TYR A 28 6.66 -8.32 2.87
CA TYR A 28 5.41 -7.58 2.64
C TYR A 28 5.46 -6.20 3.29
N LEU A 29 5.89 -6.14 4.56
CA LEU A 29 6.02 -4.87 5.27
C LEU A 29 7.00 -3.93 4.57
N ASN A 30 8.10 -4.48 4.06
CA ASN A 30 9.09 -3.70 3.33
C ASN A 30 8.48 -3.06 2.08
N ILE A 31 7.69 -3.84 1.34
CA ILE A 31 7.00 -3.32 0.15
C ILE A 31 6.02 -2.22 0.54
N LEU A 32 5.23 -2.43 1.58
CA LEU A 32 4.23 -1.44 2.01
C LEU A 32 4.90 -0.13 2.44
N GLN A 33 6.00 -0.21 3.16
CA GLN A 33 6.73 0.99 3.60
C GLN A 33 7.35 1.73 2.42
N GLY A 34 7.68 1.02 1.35
CA GLY A 34 8.27 1.61 0.17
C GLY A 34 7.27 2.18 -0.83
N LEU A 35 5.96 2.04 -0.58
CA LEU A 35 4.95 2.52 -1.52
C LEU A 35 4.93 4.04 -1.65
N GLU A 36 5.24 4.77 -0.57
CA GLU A 36 5.28 6.23 -0.57
C GLU A 36 3.99 6.85 -1.13
N VAL A 37 2.85 6.42 -0.58
CA VAL A 37 1.54 6.88 -1.05
C VAL A 37 1.44 8.40 -1.06
N GLU A 38 2.05 9.06 -0.09
CA GLU A 38 2.01 10.52 0.04
C GLU A 38 2.69 11.23 -1.13
N LYS A 39 3.54 10.52 -1.86
CA LYS A 39 4.23 11.09 -3.02
C LYS A 39 3.52 10.77 -4.34
N ALA A 40 2.41 10.03 -4.29
CA ALA A 40 1.66 9.70 -5.50
C ALA A 40 1.07 10.96 -6.12
N VAL A 41 1.16 11.06 -7.44
CA VAL A 41 0.60 12.18 -8.17
C VAL A 41 -0.91 11.99 -8.28
N THR A 42 -1.67 13.03 -7.96
CA THR A 42 -3.12 13.00 -8.05
C THR A 42 -3.61 14.15 -8.91
N LEU A 43 -4.72 13.90 -9.61
CA LEU A 43 -5.38 14.88 -10.47
C LEU A 43 -6.80 15.08 -9.96
N GLY A 44 -7.05 16.21 -9.28
CA GLY A 44 -8.37 16.57 -8.83
C GLY A 44 -8.71 16.02 -7.45
N GLU A 45 -9.88 16.45 -6.95
CA GLU A 45 -10.32 16.15 -5.58
C GLU A 45 -10.63 14.68 -5.35
N GLU A 46 -11.19 14.03 -6.36
CA GLU A 46 -11.57 12.63 -6.23
C GLU A 46 -10.35 11.73 -6.03
N GLU A 47 -9.28 11.97 -6.80
CA GLU A 47 -8.06 11.21 -6.62
C GLU A 47 -7.36 11.56 -5.31
N MET A 48 -7.44 12.81 -4.88
CA MET A 48 -6.88 13.20 -3.58
C MET A 48 -7.57 12.46 -2.44
N ARG A 49 -8.89 12.30 -2.53
CA ARG A 49 -9.64 11.53 -1.54
C ARG A 49 -9.23 10.07 -1.55
N ARG A 50 -9.12 9.49 -2.73
CA ARG A 50 -8.66 8.09 -2.87
C ARG A 50 -7.25 7.91 -2.33
N LYS A 51 -6.39 8.89 -2.56
CA LYS A 51 -5.02 8.86 -2.03
C LYS A 51 -5.03 8.82 -0.51
N GLN A 52 -5.85 9.65 0.13
CA GLN A 52 -5.95 9.66 1.58
C GLN A 52 -6.49 8.34 2.12
N GLU A 53 -7.48 7.77 1.45
CA GLU A 53 -8.03 6.48 1.83
C GLU A 53 -6.99 5.37 1.69
N LEU A 54 -6.23 5.40 0.60
CA LEU A 54 -5.19 4.41 0.38
C LEU A 54 -4.09 4.54 1.42
N GLN A 55 -3.69 5.76 1.74
CA GLN A 55 -2.66 6.00 2.76
C GLN A 55 -3.09 5.43 4.11
N SER A 56 -4.35 5.69 4.51
CA SER A 56 -4.89 5.15 5.75
C SER A 56 -4.93 3.62 5.71
N LEU A 57 -5.34 3.05 4.59
CA LEU A 57 -5.41 1.60 4.44
C LEU A 57 -4.04 0.96 4.56
N VAL A 58 -3.04 1.55 3.90
CA VAL A 58 -1.67 1.03 3.95
C VAL A 58 -1.12 1.11 5.37
N GLU A 59 -1.32 2.24 6.05
CA GLU A 59 -0.87 2.41 7.43
C GLU A 59 -1.54 1.43 8.38
N ASN A 60 -2.85 1.24 8.25
CA ASN A 60 -3.58 0.29 9.06
C ASN A 60 -3.11 -1.13 8.79
N THR A 61 -2.86 -1.46 7.54
CA THR A 61 -2.37 -2.79 7.16
C THR A 61 -1.00 -3.04 7.77
N ILE A 62 -0.11 -2.06 7.72
CA ILE A 62 1.22 -2.17 8.35
C ILE A 62 1.07 -2.44 9.84
N THR A 63 0.19 -1.69 10.51
CA THR A 63 -0.03 -1.85 11.94
C THR A 63 -0.54 -3.25 12.28
N VAL A 64 -1.55 -3.72 11.54
CA VAL A 64 -2.14 -5.04 11.79
C VAL A 64 -1.15 -6.15 11.53
N VAL A 65 -0.44 -6.10 10.40
CA VAL A 65 0.52 -7.15 10.05
C VAL A 65 1.70 -7.15 11.02
N SER A 66 2.15 -5.97 11.44
CA SER A 66 3.25 -5.87 12.42
C SER A 66 2.86 -6.47 13.77
N ALA A 67 1.58 -6.44 14.12
CA ALA A 67 1.09 -6.98 15.39
C ALA A 67 0.91 -8.49 15.35
N VAL A 68 0.90 -9.11 14.19
CA VAL A 68 0.77 -10.56 14.05
C VAL A 68 2.07 -11.23 14.44
N ALA A 69 1.97 -12.17 15.35
CA ALA A 69 3.15 -12.88 15.85
C ALA A 69 3.68 -13.91 14.82
#